data_fd3694a3bdb45d84544a6d5a169f0087
#
_entry.id   fd3694a3bdb45d84544a6d5a169f0087
#
_cell.length_a   1.000
_cell.length_b   1.000
_cell.length_c   1.000
_cell.angle_alpha   90.00
_cell.angle_beta   90.00
_cell.angle_gamma   90.00
#
_symmetry.space_group_name_H-M   'P 1'
#
loop_
_entity.id
_entity.type
_entity.pdbx_description
1 polymer ?
#
loop_
_entity_poly.entity_id
_entity_poly.type
_entity_poly.pdbx_seq_one_letter_code
_entity_poly.pdbx_strand_id
1 'polypeptide(L)'
;VHEAINLTVLGGGAVVFLACGGSPEDPRGLAFTLAYLAGTFLLSPDLDLAERGTRSQRRWGLLGLFWRPYGWLFRHRGLSHTWVLGPLTRLGYLAGLLLALGYLAQGLAQYLGMGFSLRFPSWPGEVWGFALLGYYLSQWLHLVADGIWPDHDLKRLRRPR
;
A
#
# COMPACT_ATOMS: atom_id res chain seq x y z
N VAL A 1 5.41 -8.17 15.54
CA VAL A 1 6.22 -7.01 15.98
C VAL A 1 5.92 -5.82 15.10
N HIS A 2 6.02 -5.89 13.75
CA HIS A 2 5.88 -4.75 12.81
C HIS A 2 4.51 -4.07 12.92
N GLU A 3 3.41 -4.85 12.97
CA GLU A 3 2.06 -4.30 13.13
C GLU A 3 1.88 -3.54 14.45
N ALA A 4 2.46 -4.05 15.54
CA ALA A 4 2.39 -3.39 16.84
C ALA A 4 3.13 -2.04 16.82
N ILE A 5 4.33 -1.99 16.22
CA ILE A 5 5.09 -0.74 16.04
C ILE A 5 4.24 0.26 15.25
N ASN A 6 3.70 -0.16 14.10
CA ASN A 6 2.87 0.70 13.27
C ASN A 6 1.64 1.24 14.02
N LEU A 7 0.94 0.38 14.77
CA LEU A 7 -0.24 0.80 15.53
C LEU A 7 0.12 1.75 16.67
N THR A 8 1.24 1.54 17.36
CA THR A 8 1.72 2.44 18.41
C THR A 8 2.04 3.82 17.84
N VAL A 9 2.75 3.89 16.70
CA VAL A 9 3.08 5.16 16.04
C VAL A 9 1.82 5.87 15.54
N LEU A 10 0.88 5.13 14.93
CA LEU A 10 -0.38 5.71 14.49
C LEU A 10 -1.20 6.26 15.67
N GLY A 11 -1.32 5.49 16.75
CA GLY A 11 -2.06 5.91 17.96
C GLY A 11 -1.42 7.13 18.62
N GLY A 12 -0.10 7.14 18.78
CA GLY A 12 0.63 8.31 19.30
C GLY A 12 0.45 9.54 18.42
N GLY A 13 0.56 9.38 17.10
CA GLY A 13 0.31 10.46 16.12
C GLY A 13 -1.11 11.01 16.18
N ALA A 14 -2.10 10.13 16.31
CA ALA A 14 -3.50 10.53 16.46
C ALA A 14 -3.76 11.34 17.74
N VAL A 15 -3.16 10.92 18.87
CA VAL A 15 -3.25 11.67 20.13
C VAL A 15 -2.65 13.07 19.98
N VAL A 16 -1.46 13.18 19.39
CA VAL A 16 -0.81 14.48 19.15
C VAL A 16 -1.65 15.35 18.22
N PHE A 17 -2.17 14.77 17.12
CA PHE A 17 -3.02 15.48 16.16
C PHE A 17 -4.26 16.09 16.85
N LEU A 18 -4.96 15.30 17.66
CA LEU A 18 -6.13 15.77 18.41
C LEU A 18 -5.77 16.81 19.48
N ALA A 19 -4.66 16.62 20.19
CA ALA A 19 -4.17 17.57 21.20
C ALA A 19 -3.80 18.93 20.59
N CYS A 20 -3.36 18.95 19.33
CA CYS A 20 -3.08 20.17 18.56
C CYS A 20 -4.33 20.78 17.91
N GLY A 21 -5.53 20.32 18.25
CA GLY A 21 -6.78 20.85 17.72
C GLY A 21 -7.23 20.27 16.38
N GLY A 22 -6.62 19.16 15.95
CA GLY A 22 -7.05 18.44 14.76
C GLY A 22 -8.45 17.84 14.93
N SER A 23 -9.25 17.83 13.84
CA SER A 23 -10.58 17.21 13.84
C SER A 23 -10.50 15.75 13.35
N PRO A 24 -11.16 14.80 14.04
CA PRO A 24 -11.23 13.42 13.57
C PRO A 24 -12.00 13.28 12.26
N GLU A 25 -12.79 14.28 11.87
CA GLU A 25 -13.55 14.29 10.61
C GLU A 25 -12.79 14.96 9.46
N ASP A 26 -11.55 15.45 9.69
CA ASP A 26 -10.73 16.04 8.61
C ASP A 26 -10.46 14.99 7.53
N PRO A 27 -10.90 15.23 6.27
CA PRO A 27 -10.68 14.27 5.17
C PRO A 27 -9.21 13.89 4.95
N ARG A 28 -8.28 14.80 5.26
CA ARG A 28 -6.83 14.57 5.15
C ARG A 28 -6.36 13.60 6.23
N GLY A 29 -6.80 13.80 7.48
CA GLY A 29 -6.51 12.89 8.59
C GLY A 29 -7.10 11.50 8.37
N LEU A 30 -8.33 11.43 7.87
CA LEU A 30 -8.98 10.16 7.51
C LEU A 30 -8.23 9.44 6.38
N ALA A 31 -7.87 10.16 5.30
CA ALA A 31 -7.14 9.60 4.17
C ALA A 31 -5.76 9.06 4.59
N PHE A 32 -5.03 9.82 5.40
CA PHE A 32 -3.77 9.38 6.01
C PHE A 32 -3.96 8.10 6.81
N THR A 33 -4.92 8.08 7.75
CA THR A 33 -5.16 6.96 8.65
C THR A 33 -5.56 5.69 7.88
N LEU A 34 -6.51 5.81 6.95
CA LEU A 34 -6.97 4.67 6.15
C LEU A 34 -5.86 4.10 5.28
N ALA A 35 -5.08 4.96 4.62
CA ALA A 35 -3.97 4.53 3.80
C ALA A 35 -2.81 3.93 4.62
N TYR A 36 -2.56 4.47 5.82
CA TYR A 36 -1.59 3.92 6.77
C TYR A 36 -2.00 2.52 7.23
N LEU A 37 -3.26 2.33 7.61
CA LEU A 37 -3.78 1.01 8.01
C LEU A 37 -3.78 0.03 6.84
N ALA A 38 -4.18 0.47 5.65
CA ALA A 38 -4.10 -0.36 4.44
C ALA A 38 -2.66 -0.79 4.15
N GLY A 39 -1.68 0.11 4.27
CA GLY A 39 -0.26 -0.19 4.15
C GLY A 39 0.23 -1.17 5.20
N THR A 40 -0.18 -1.01 6.44
CA THR A 40 0.21 -1.90 7.55
C THR A 40 -0.33 -3.31 7.38
N PHE A 41 -1.59 -3.45 7.00
CA PHE A 41 -2.29 -4.73 7.06
C PHE A 41 -2.45 -5.43 5.70
N LEU A 42 -2.66 -4.68 4.63
CA LEU A 42 -3.03 -5.22 3.32
C LEU A 42 -1.88 -5.11 2.31
N LEU A 43 -1.14 -4.01 2.31
CA LEU A 43 -0.11 -3.71 1.31
C LEU A 43 1.31 -3.75 1.89
N SER A 44 1.56 -4.63 2.87
CA SER A 44 2.88 -4.73 3.51
C SER A 44 3.95 -5.20 2.53
N PRO A 45 5.25 -4.92 2.81
CA PRO A 45 6.37 -5.39 2.00
C PRO A 45 6.37 -6.90 1.74
N ASP A 46 5.85 -7.70 2.67
CA ASP A 46 5.80 -9.16 2.60
C ASP A 46 4.87 -9.73 1.52
N LEU A 47 4.13 -8.89 0.78
CA LEU A 47 3.30 -9.37 -0.34
C LEU A 47 4.10 -9.95 -1.50
N ASP A 48 5.40 -9.68 -1.59
CA ASP A 48 6.30 -10.33 -2.53
C ASP A 48 6.54 -11.82 -2.20
N LEU A 49 6.20 -12.25 -0.97
CA LEU A 49 6.17 -13.65 -0.53
C LEU A 49 4.78 -14.29 -0.66
N ALA A 50 3.91 -13.77 -1.52
CA ALA A 50 2.53 -14.24 -1.66
C ALA A 50 2.41 -15.75 -1.97
N GLU A 51 3.42 -16.36 -2.58
CA GLU A 51 3.48 -17.81 -2.80
C GLU A 51 3.57 -18.61 -1.48
N ARG A 52 4.14 -18.02 -0.43
CA ARG A 52 4.33 -18.67 0.87
C ARG A 52 3.19 -18.44 1.85
N GLY A 53 2.11 -17.76 1.44
CA GLY A 53 0.93 -17.54 2.25
C GLY A 53 1.18 -16.63 3.46
N THR A 54 1.74 -15.45 3.25
CA THR A 54 1.99 -14.46 4.29
C THR A 54 0.70 -13.97 4.97
N ARG A 55 0.83 -13.35 6.16
CA ARG A 55 -0.31 -12.79 6.89
C ARG A 55 -1.05 -11.74 6.07
N SER A 56 -0.32 -10.86 5.37
CA SER A 56 -0.90 -9.83 4.52
C SER A 56 -1.71 -10.44 3.39
N GLN A 57 -1.19 -11.47 2.71
CA GLN A 57 -1.92 -12.17 1.66
C GLN A 57 -3.19 -12.86 2.19
N ARG A 58 -3.12 -13.52 3.37
CA ARG A 58 -4.27 -14.19 3.97
C ARG A 58 -5.41 -13.23 4.29
N ARG A 59 -5.13 -11.97 4.61
CA ARG A 59 -6.15 -10.93 4.84
C ARG A 59 -6.95 -10.57 3.59
N TRP A 60 -6.38 -10.79 2.41
CA TRP A 60 -7.09 -10.64 1.14
C TRP A 60 -8.05 -11.81 0.85
N GLY A 61 -8.04 -12.89 1.64
CA GLY A 61 -8.85 -14.10 1.39
C GLY A 61 -8.56 -14.66 -0.01
N LEU A 62 -9.60 -14.96 -0.78
CA LEU A 62 -9.47 -15.45 -2.15
C LEU A 62 -8.78 -14.43 -3.08
N LEU A 63 -8.96 -13.13 -2.85
CA LEU A 63 -8.29 -12.07 -3.61
C LEU A 63 -6.77 -12.07 -3.42
N GLY A 64 -6.27 -12.72 -2.37
CA GLY A 64 -4.84 -12.94 -2.15
C GLY A 64 -4.14 -13.67 -3.28
N LEU A 65 -4.87 -14.43 -4.10
CA LEU A 65 -4.35 -15.10 -5.30
C LEU A 65 -3.82 -14.12 -6.35
N PHE A 66 -4.43 -12.92 -6.44
CA PHE A 66 -3.99 -11.88 -7.36
C PHE A 66 -2.61 -11.29 -7.01
N TRP A 67 -2.09 -11.55 -5.81
CA TRP A 67 -0.74 -11.13 -5.41
C TRP A 67 0.36 -12.12 -5.81
N ARG A 68 0.02 -13.33 -6.26
CA ARG A 68 1.01 -14.31 -6.73
C ARG A 68 1.84 -13.81 -7.91
N PRO A 69 1.25 -13.22 -8.97
CA PRO A 69 2.04 -12.65 -10.07
C PRO A 69 2.98 -11.53 -9.61
N TYR A 70 2.58 -10.75 -8.61
CA TYR A 70 3.46 -9.75 -8.01
C TYR A 70 4.72 -10.40 -7.41
N GLY A 71 4.57 -11.48 -6.62
CA GLY A 71 5.69 -12.23 -6.05
C GLY A 71 6.61 -12.85 -7.09
N TRP A 72 6.10 -13.23 -8.28
CA TRP A 72 6.93 -13.69 -9.39
C TRP A 72 7.72 -12.58 -10.06
N LEU A 73 7.14 -11.38 -10.18
CA LEU A 73 7.78 -10.22 -10.78
C LEU A 73 8.84 -9.59 -9.88
N PHE A 74 8.61 -9.58 -8.57
CA PHE A 74 9.45 -8.89 -7.60
C PHE A 74 10.04 -9.88 -6.59
N ARG A 75 11.35 -10.14 -6.70
CA ARG A 75 12.05 -11.02 -5.76
C ARG A 75 12.04 -10.43 -4.35
N HIS A 76 11.81 -11.28 -3.36
CA HIS A 76 11.89 -10.91 -1.95
C HIS A 76 13.23 -10.26 -1.61
N ARG A 77 13.17 -9.19 -0.81
CA ARG A 77 14.32 -8.31 -0.52
C ARG A 77 14.98 -7.69 -1.77
N GLY A 78 14.24 -7.67 -2.92
CA GLY A 78 14.59 -6.96 -4.14
C GLY A 78 14.06 -5.53 -4.15
N LEU A 79 13.52 -5.12 -5.31
CA LEU A 79 12.89 -3.81 -5.51
C LEU A 79 11.70 -3.58 -4.56
N SER A 80 10.98 -4.63 -4.19
CA SER A 80 9.85 -4.58 -3.26
C SER A 80 10.21 -4.08 -1.85
N HIS A 81 11.47 -4.24 -1.41
CA HIS A 81 11.97 -3.81 -0.11
C HIS A 81 12.81 -2.54 -0.18
N THR A 82 12.64 -1.73 -1.23
CA THR A 82 13.25 -0.40 -1.32
C THR A 82 12.33 0.66 -0.72
N TRP A 83 12.93 1.77 -0.26
CA TRP A 83 12.20 2.84 0.43
C TRP A 83 11.21 3.61 -0.44
N VAL A 84 11.51 3.76 -1.72
CA VAL A 84 10.67 4.50 -2.67
C VAL A 84 9.98 3.55 -3.65
N LEU A 85 10.77 2.72 -4.35
CA LEU A 85 10.24 1.87 -5.41
C LEU A 85 9.38 0.73 -4.87
N GLY A 86 9.70 0.18 -3.69
CA GLY A 86 8.93 -0.89 -3.08
C GLY A 86 7.46 -0.52 -2.87
N PRO A 87 7.15 0.55 -2.13
CA PRO A 87 5.77 1.02 -2.00
C PRO A 87 5.13 1.36 -3.36
N LEU A 88 5.87 2.02 -4.26
CA LEU A 88 5.36 2.42 -5.56
C LEU A 88 4.99 1.23 -6.45
N THR A 89 5.81 0.17 -6.48
CA THR A 89 5.51 -1.03 -7.28
C THR A 89 4.24 -1.73 -6.81
N ARG A 90 3.99 -1.79 -5.50
CA ARG A 90 2.76 -2.37 -4.95
C ARG A 90 1.52 -1.55 -5.29
N LEU A 91 1.60 -0.22 -5.13
CA LEU A 91 0.51 0.68 -5.54
C LEU A 91 0.26 0.60 -7.05
N GLY A 92 1.31 0.63 -7.86
CA GLY A 92 1.20 0.52 -9.32
C GLY A 92 0.59 -0.82 -9.75
N TYR A 93 1.02 -1.93 -9.12
CA TYR A 93 0.46 -3.24 -9.38
C TYR A 93 -1.04 -3.31 -9.01
N LEU A 94 -1.40 -2.83 -7.81
CA LEU A 94 -2.80 -2.79 -7.37
C LEU A 94 -3.66 -1.90 -8.27
N ALA A 95 -3.17 -0.71 -8.60
CA ALA A 95 -3.86 0.19 -9.51
C ALA A 95 -4.07 -0.44 -10.88
N GLY A 96 -3.04 -1.06 -11.48
CA GLY A 96 -3.13 -1.77 -12.74
C GLY A 96 -4.13 -2.93 -12.69
N LEU A 97 -4.14 -3.71 -11.61
CA LEU A 97 -5.09 -4.79 -11.40
C LEU A 97 -6.53 -4.28 -11.31
N LEU A 98 -6.76 -3.23 -10.50
CA LEU A 98 -8.10 -2.64 -10.35
C LEU A 98 -8.61 -2.02 -11.64
N LEU A 99 -7.73 -1.35 -12.41
CA LEU A 99 -8.05 -0.84 -13.74
C LEU A 99 -8.44 -1.96 -14.70
N ALA A 100 -7.63 -3.02 -14.78
CA ALA A 100 -7.91 -4.15 -15.66
C ALA A 100 -9.25 -4.82 -15.31
N LEU A 101 -9.49 -5.10 -14.03
CA LEU A 101 -10.76 -5.68 -13.57
C LEU A 101 -11.94 -4.73 -13.83
N GLY A 102 -11.76 -3.43 -13.60
CA GLY A 102 -12.78 -2.42 -13.82
C GLY A 102 -13.16 -2.30 -15.30
N TYR A 103 -12.19 -2.27 -16.22
CA TYR A 103 -12.46 -2.26 -17.66
C TYR A 103 -13.10 -3.57 -18.14
N LEU A 104 -12.69 -4.71 -17.58
CA LEU A 104 -13.31 -5.99 -17.88
C LEU A 104 -14.79 -6.01 -17.43
N ALA A 105 -15.06 -5.52 -16.22
CA ALA A 105 -16.41 -5.41 -15.70
C ALA A 105 -17.27 -4.45 -16.52
N GLN A 106 -16.71 -3.32 -16.94
CA GLN A 106 -17.39 -2.37 -17.81
C GLN A 106 -17.74 -2.99 -19.18
N GLY A 107 -16.77 -3.68 -19.80
CA GLY A 107 -17.01 -4.36 -21.10
C GLY A 107 -18.09 -5.44 -21.00
N LEU A 108 -18.05 -6.25 -19.92
CA LEU A 108 -19.07 -7.27 -19.67
C LEU A 108 -20.46 -6.63 -19.45
N ALA A 109 -20.52 -5.55 -18.65
CA ALA A 109 -21.78 -4.84 -18.40
C ALA A 109 -22.38 -4.27 -19.69
N GLN A 110 -21.54 -3.68 -20.55
CA GLN A 110 -21.96 -3.18 -21.87
C GLN A 110 -22.47 -4.31 -22.76
N TYR A 111 -21.77 -5.46 -22.78
CA TYR A 111 -22.21 -6.64 -23.56
C TYR A 111 -23.56 -7.16 -23.08
N LEU A 112 -23.84 -7.08 -21.77
CA LEU A 112 -25.13 -7.48 -21.18
C LEU A 112 -26.20 -6.39 -21.25
N GLY A 113 -25.95 -5.25 -21.95
CA GLY A 113 -26.87 -4.13 -22.02
C GLY A 113 -27.04 -3.32 -20.73
N MET A 114 -26.12 -3.47 -19.78
CA MET A 114 -26.13 -2.75 -18.50
C MET A 114 -25.38 -1.43 -18.62
N GLY A 115 -25.95 -0.33 -18.13
CA GLY A 115 -25.37 1.01 -18.18
C GLY A 115 -24.32 1.27 -17.09
N PHE A 116 -23.28 0.41 -16.97
CA PHE A 116 -22.19 0.61 -16.01
C PHE A 116 -21.05 1.40 -16.65
N SER A 117 -20.55 2.44 -15.96
CA SER A 117 -19.35 3.18 -16.35
C SER A 117 -18.38 3.34 -15.17
N LEU A 118 -17.10 3.14 -15.46
CA LEU A 118 -16.04 3.35 -14.47
C LEU A 118 -15.89 4.86 -14.20
N ARG A 119 -15.99 5.25 -12.94
CA ARG A 119 -15.75 6.63 -12.51
C ARG A 119 -14.69 6.66 -11.44
N PHE A 120 -13.73 7.56 -11.58
CA PHE A 120 -12.71 7.77 -10.57
C PHE A 120 -13.11 8.88 -9.61
N PRO A 121 -12.83 8.73 -8.30
CA PRO A 121 -13.10 9.79 -7.35
C PRO A 121 -12.23 11.02 -7.63
N SER A 122 -12.85 12.19 -7.71
CA SER A 122 -12.18 13.47 -7.91
C SER A 122 -11.93 14.14 -6.55
N TRP A 123 -11.06 13.57 -5.74
CA TRP A 123 -10.68 14.17 -4.46
C TRP A 123 -9.62 15.24 -4.64
N PRO A 124 -9.59 16.27 -3.75
CA PRO A 124 -8.55 17.29 -3.73
C PRO A 124 -7.14 16.66 -3.68
N GLY A 125 -6.17 17.28 -4.34
CA GLY A 125 -4.80 16.77 -4.38
C GLY A 125 -4.17 16.62 -2.99
N GLU A 126 -4.56 17.45 -2.04
CA GLU A 126 -4.13 17.36 -0.64
C GLU A 126 -4.53 16.02 0.00
N VAL A 127 -5.76 15.56 -0.23
CA VAL A 127 -6.26 14.28 0.31
C VAL A 127 -5.42 13.11 -0.22
N TRP A 128 -5.09 13.13 -1.51
CA TRP A 128 -4.19 12.15 -2.11
C TRP A 128 -2.78 12.22 -1.54
N GLY A 129 -2.27 13.44 -1.30
CA GLY A 129 -0.96 13.65 -0.68
C GLY A 129 -0.89 13.05 0.72
N PHE A 130 -1.90 13.28 1.56
CA PHE A 130 -1.98 12.69 2.91
C PHE A 130 -2.18 11.17 2.87
N ALA A 131 -2.95 10.63 1.93
CA ALA A 131 -3.07 9.20 1.73
C ALA A 131 -1.71 8.55 1.37
N LEU A 132 -0.99 9.13 0.42
CA LEU A 132 0.36 8.65 0.05
C LEU A 132 1.32 8.73 1.24
N LEU A 133 1.31 9.82 1.99
CA LEU A 133 2.16 9.99 3.17
C LEU A 133 1.88 8.91 4.22
N GLY A 134 0.61 8.65 4.55
CA GLY A 134 0.21 7.60 5.49
C GLY A 134 0.66 6.23 5.02
N TYR A 135 0.43 5.91 3.76
CA TYR A 135 0.87 4.65 3.17
C TYR A 135 2.39 4.48 3.24
N TYR A 136 3.18 5.47 2.76
CA TYR A 136 4.64 5.39 2.78
C TYR A 136 5.20 5.28 4.19
N LEU A 137 4.66 6.04 5.14
CA LEU A 137 5.12 5.98 6.54
C LEU A 137 4.93 4.58 7.13
N SER A 138 3.80 3.92 6.87
CA SER A 138 3.57 2.53 7.32
C SER A 138 4.60 1.55 6.74
N GLN A 139 5.02 1.75 5.47
CA GLN A 139 6.01 0.93 4.81
C GLN A 139 7.42 1.16 5.39
N TRP A 140 7.78 2.43 5.61
CA TRP A 140 9.09 2.78 6.16
C TRP A 140 9.29 2.24 7.57
N LEU A 141 8.27 2.31 8.43
CA LEU A 141 8.33 1.72 9.77
C LEU A 141 8.50 0.20 9.71
N HIS A 142 7.87 -0.46 8.75
CA HIS A 142 8.06 -1.89 8.52
C HIS A 142 9.51 -2.19 8.12
N LEU A 143 10.06 -1.45 7.15
CA LEU A 143 11.44 -1.62 6.69
C LEU A 143 12.46 -1.35 7.80
N VAL A 144 12.24 -0.31 8.62
CA VAL A 144 13.09 -0.03 9.80
C VAL A 144 13.06 -1.19 10.78
N ALA A 145 11.88 -1.76 11.04
CA ALA A 145 11.74 -2.92 11.92
C ALA A 145 12.43 -4.19 11.38
N ASP A 146 12.60 -4.27 10.05
CA ASP A 146 13.40 -5.31 9.36
C ASP A 146 14.90 -4.98 9.29
N GLY A 147 15.33 -3.85 9.85
CA GLY A 147 16.72 -3.40 9.79
C GLY A 147 17.16 -2.86 8.42
N ILE A 148 16.21 -2.50 7.54
CA ILE A 148 16.47 -1.96 6.21
C ILE A 148 16.45 -0.43 6.27
N TRP A 149 17.63 0.19 6.18
CA TRP A 149 17.81 1.63 6.24
C TRP A 149 17.83 2.27 4.83
N PRO A 150 17.56 3.58 4.68
CA PRO A 150 17.49 4.26 3.37
C PRO A 150 18.75 4.13 2.51
N ASP A 151 19.92 4.05 3.14
CA ASP A 151 21.22 3.91 2.45
C ASP A 151 21.45 2.52 1.83
N HIS A 152 20.65 1.53 2.22
CA HIS A 152 20.75 0.17 1.68
C HIS A 152 20.51 0.13 0.17
N ASP A 153 19.61 0.93 -0.34
CA ASP A 153 19.27 1.01 -1.76
C ASP A 153 20.44 1.57 -2.58
N LEU A 154 21.10 2.61 -2.05
CA LEU A 154 22.28 3.24 -2.70
C LEU A 154 23.48 2.29 -2.75
N LYS A 155 23.69 1.49 -1.67
CA LYS A 155 24.77 0.49 -1.62
C LYS A 155 24.51 -0.65 -2.61
N ARG A 156 23.27 -1.01 -2.84
CA ARG A 156 22.86 -2.07 -3.76
C ARG A 156 23.05 -1.69 -5.22
N LEU A 157 22.75 -0.45 -5.59
CA LEU A 157 22.96 0.09 -6.93
C LEU A 157 24.46 0.23 -7.29
N ARG A 158 25.32 0.35 -6.27
CA ARG A 158 26.79 0.50 -6.43
C ARG A 158 27.55 -0.84 -6.49
N ARG A 159 26.94 -1.97 -6.25
CA ARG A 159 27.60 -3.27 -6.39
C ARG A 159 27.55 -3.70 -7.86
N PRO A 160 28.70 -3.79 -8.57
CA PRO A 160 28.76 -4.40 -9.90
C PRO A 160 28.33 -5.87 -9.76
N ARG A 161 27.67 -6.36 -10.81
CA ARG A 161 27.28 -7.76 -10.94
C ARG A 161 28.49 -8.65 -11.14
#